data_bc992f1bc9627f13eff66b809b487df3
#
_entry.id   bc992f1bc9627f13eff66b809b487df3
#
_cell.length_a   1.000
_cell.length_b   1.000
_cell.length_c   1.000
_cell.angle_alpha   90.00
_cell.angle_beta   90.00
_cell.angle_gamma   90.00
#
_symmetry.space_group_name_H-M   'P 1'
#
loop_
_entity.id
_entity.type
_entity.pdbx_description
1 polymer ?
#
loop_
_entity_poly.entity_id
_entity_poly.type
_entity_poly.pdbx_seq_one_letter_code
_entity_poly.pdbx_strand_id
1 'polypeptide(L)'
;STRALEDAMGLSLPANATYIRNLVLGLQFMHDHMVHFYHLHALDFVDVTAALKADPAKAAALASSISPRKATADDFKAVQARLKAFVDSGQLGPFTNAYFLGGHPAYYLDPEANLVATAHYLEALRVQVNAAKAMAVFGAKNPHPQFLIPGGVTCYESLTPERIKEFRDLYLQARKFIEEVYIPDLLLVAGAYKDWAALGCGCRNFMAFGEFPEVGGERDITKRWLKPGVLLDGKLDAALPFDAGKIAEHVRHSWYEGEEARAPYDGETKPAFTRMGDTDRYSWLKAPRYDGLAVETGPLAQVLVAYAQGHAAV
;
A
#
# COMPACT_ATOMS: atom_id res chain seq x y z
N SER A 1 1.40 17.93 -2.76
CA SER A 1 1.24 19.39 -2.98
C SER A 1 2.10 20.23 -2.03
N THR A 2 2.11 19.95 -0.70
CA THR A 2 2.88 20.75 0.29
C THR A 2 4.37 20.82 -0.04
N ARG A 3 5.03 19.68 -0.33
CA ARG A 3 6.45 19.66 -0.73
C ARG A 3 6.73 20.46 -2.01
N ALA A 4 5.82 20.43 -2.99
CA ALA A 4 5.98 21.21 -4.22
C ALA A 4 5.89 22.70 -3.97
N LEU A 5 5.01 23.15 -3.05
CA LEU A 5 4.93 24.54 -2.63
C LEU A 5 6.18 24.96 -1.85
N GLU A 6 6.70 24.12 -0.98
CA GLU A 6 7.93 24.37 -0.23
C GLU A 6 9.13 24.52 -1.16
N ASP A 7 9.21 23.69 -2.19
CA ASP A 7 10.26 23.79 -3.20
C ASP A 7 10.15 25.11 -4.00
N ALA A 8 8.96 25.42 -4.50
CA ALA A 8 8.70 26.66 -5.22
C ALA A 8 8.97 27.92 -4.39
N MET A 9 8.71 27.88 -3.08
CA MET A 9 8.91 28.99 -2.14
C MET A 9 10.32 29.02 -1.54
N GLY A 10 11.15 28.02 -1.77
CA GLY A 10 12.48 27.91 -1.19
C GLY A 10 12.50 27.67 0.33
N LEU A 11 11.45 27.05 0.89
CA LEU A 11 11.31 26.87 2.33
C LEU A 11 12.13 25.69 2.86
N SER A 12 12.64 25.82 4.07
CA SER A 12 13.25 24.75 4.86
C SER A 12 12.37 24.44 6.06
N LEU A 13 12.34 23.17 6.49
CA LEU A 13 11.53 22.73 7.59
C LEU A 13 12.32 22.65 8.90
N PRO A 14 11.70 22.96 10.04
CA PRO A 14 12.24 22.57 11.34
C PRO A 14 12.39 21.05 11.45
N ALA A 15 13.45 20.57 12.11
CA ALA A 15 13.72 19.12 12.25
C ALA A 15 12.53 18.32 12.79
N ASN A 16 11.83 18.85 13.81
CA ASN A 16 10.65 18.18 14.37
C ASN A 16 9.51 18.05 13.34
N ALA A 17 9.35 18.99 12.43
CA ALA A 17 8.34 18.91 11.39
C ALA A 17 8.65 17.75 10.43
N THR A 18 9.90 17.57 10.04
CA THR A 18 10.35 16.43 9.21
C THR A 18 10.10 15.10 9.92
N TYR A 19 10.47 14.98 11.21
CA TYR A 19 10.22 13.76 11.98
C TYR A 19 8.72 13.43 12.09
N ILE A 20 7.89 14.40 12.43
CA ILE A 20 6.44 14.20 12.57
C ILE A 20 5.81 13.77 11.24
N ARG A 21 6.18 14.42 10.14
CA ARG A 21 5.71 14.07 8.81
C ARG A 21 6.11 12.64 8.44
N ASN A 22 7.35 12.26 8.70
CA ASN A 22 7.85 10.91 8.43
C ASN A 22 7.16 9.86 9.30
N LEU A 23 6.89 10.14 10.57
CA LEU A 23 6.15 9.23 11.46
C LEU A 23 4.72 8.99 10.96
N VAL A 24 4.01 10.05 10.58
CA VAL A 24 2.64 9.92 10.05
C VAL A 24 2.65 9.21 8.71
N LEU A 25 3.60 9.51 7.81
CA LEU A 25 3.75 8.84 6.53
C LEU A 25 4.09 7.35 6.68
N GLY A 26 5.01 6.99 7.58
CA GLY A 26 5.34 5.59 7.86
C GLY A 26 4.14 4.80 8.39
N LEU A 27 3.34 5.43 9.25
CA LEU A 27 2.12 4.81 9.75
C LEU A 27 1.04 4.70 8.66
N GLN A 28 0.97 5.66 7.73
CA GLN A 28 0.13 5.56 6.54
C GLN A 28 0.52 4.36 5.68
N PHE A 29 1.82 4.11 5.47
CA PHE A 29 2.28 2.92 4.75
C PHE A 29 1.81 1.63 5.43
N MET A 30 1.98 1.54 6.74
CA MET A 30 1.52 0.38 7.51
C MET A 30 0.00 0.16 7.38
N HIS A 31 -0.78 1.25 7.52
CA HIS A 31 -2.22 1.23 7.37
C HIS A 31 -2.65 0.78 5.98
N ASP A 32 -2.09 1.38 4.94
CA ASP A 32 -2.49 1.13 3.56
C ASP A 32 -2.15 -0.28 3.10
N HIS A 33 -0.99 -0.82 3.49
CA HIS A 33 -0.67 -2.21 3.20
C HIS A 33 -1.65 -3.20 3.83
N MET A 34 -2.05 -2.97 5.09
CA MET A 34 -3.06 -3.81 5.76
C MET A 34 -4.42 -3.73 5.05
N VAL A 35 -4.89 -2.51 4.77
CA VAL A 35 -6.18 -2.29 4.12
C VAL A 35 -6.17 -2.86 2.70
N HIS A 36 -5.11 -2.63 1.94
CA HIS A 36 -5.00 -3.11 0.57
C HIS A 36 -5.04 -4.64 0.51
N PHE A 37 -4.24 -5.32 1.31
CA PHE A 37 -4.19 -6.77 1.32
C PHE A 37 -5.49 -7.39 1.83
N TYR A 38 -5.92 -7.04 3.05
CA TYR A 38 -7.09 -7.69 3.65
C TYR A 38 -8.41 -7.21 3.07
N HIS A 39 -8.63 -5.90 2.95
CA HIS A 39 -9.97 -5.35 2.70
C HIS A 39 -10.24 -5.06 1.22
N LEU A 40 -9.22 -5.02 0.38
CA LEU A 40 -9.37 -4.83 -1.07
C LEU A 40 -9.14 -6.11 -1.87
N HIS A 41 -8.19 -6.97 -1.46
CA HIS A 41 -7.77 -8.10 -2.27
C HIS A 41 -7.90 -9.48 -1.62
N ALA A 42 -8.02 -9.61 -0.30
CA ALA A 42 -8.05 -10.93 0.32
C ALA A 42 -9.14 -11.84 -0.25
N LEU A 43 -10.31 -11.31 -0.61
CA LEU A 43 -11.41 -12.08 -1.18
C LEU A 43 -11.15 -12.59 -2.61
N ASP A 44 -10.11 -12.11 -3.29
CA ASP A 44 -9.65 -12.67 -4.56
C ASP A 44 -8.91 -14.01 -4.36
N PHE A 45 -8.39 -14.26 -3.16
CA PHE A 45 -7.59 -15.43 -2.80
C PHE A 45 -8.27 -16.34 -1.79
N VAL A 46 -9.19 -15.82 -0.97
CA VAL A 46 -9.79 -16.49 0.18
C VAL A 46 -11.25 -16.82 -0.08
N ASP A 47 -11.58 -18.11 -0.10
CA ASP A 47 -12.96 -18.58 -0.07
C ASP A 47 -13.48 -18.63 1.38
N VAL A 48 -14.20 -17.59 1.78
CA VAL A 48 -14.75 -17.47 3.14
C VAL A 48 -15.71 -18.60 3.48
N THR A 49 -16.44 -19.15 2.48
CA THR A 49 -17.39 -20.24 2.72
C THR A 49 -16.67 -21.59 2.95
N ALA A 50 -15.51 -21.78 2.37
CA ALA A 50 -14.67 -22.97 2.62
C ALA A 50 -14.17 -23.02 4.07
N ALA A 51 -13.98 -21.86 4.72
CA ALA A 51 -13.61 -21.79 6.15
C ALA A 51 -14.58 -22.49 7.10
N LEU A 52 -15.86 -22.64 6.71
CA LEU A 52 -16.85 -23.40 7.49
C LEU A 52 -16.56 -24.89 7.55
N LYS A 53 -15.80 -25.42 6.60
CA LYS A 53 -15.43 -26.85 6.51
C LYS A 53 -14.09 -27.16 7.22
N ALA A 54 -13.37 -26.13 7.66
CA ALA A 54 -12.06 -26.26 8.29
C ALA A 54 -12.13 -26.97 9.65
N ASP A 55 -11.07 -27.70 9.99
CA ASP A 55 -10.82 -28.18 11.34
C ASP A 55 -10.11 -27.03 12.15
N PRO A 56 -10.76 -26.50 13.21
CA PRO A 56 -10.17 -25.41 13.99
C PRO A 56 -8.83 -25.76 14.67
N ALA A 57 -8.61 -27.03 15.01
CA ALA A 57 -7.35 -27.44 15.61
C ALA A 57 -6.21 -27.44 14.59
N LYS A 58 -6.48 -27.89 13.36
CA LYS A 58 -5.52 -27.81 12.25
C LYS A 58 -5.26 -26.36 11.84
N ALA A 59 -6.30 -25.52 11.79
CA ALA A 59 -6.14 -24.09 11.53
C ALA A 59 -5.24 -23.42 12.58
N ALA A 60 -5.42 -23.74 13.87
CA ALA A 60 -4.56 -23.26 14.95
C ALA A 60 -3.11 -23.74 14.81
N ALA A 61 -2.91 -25.00 14.43
CA ALA A 61 -1.59 -25.54 14.16
C ALA A 61 -0.91 -24.83 12.97
N LEU A 62 -1.65 -24.62 11.86
CA LEU A 62 -1.17 -23.85 10.70
C LEU A 62 -0.76 -22.43 11.10
N ALA A 63 -1.66 -21.66 11.72
CA ALA A 63 -1.38 -20.30 12.15
C ALA A 63 -0.14 -20.21 13.05
N SER A 64 0.00 -21.15 14.02
CA SER A 64 1.15 -21.23 14.91
C SER A 64 2.45 -21.70 14.23
N SER A 65 2.38 -22.30 13.05
CA SER A 65 3.54 -22.74 12.27
C SER A 65 4.12 -21.63 11.40
N ILE A 66 3.28 -20.71 10.93
CA ILE A 66 3.69 -19.61 10.04
C ILE A 66 3.99 -18.31 10.80
N SER A 67 3.61 -18.22 12.07
CA SER A 67 3.72 -17.01 12.90
C SER A 67 4.36 -17.30 14.25
N PRO A 68 5.13 -16.37 14.84
CA PRO A 68 5.56 -16.49 16.23
C PRO A 68 4.39 -16.42 17.23
N ARG A 69 3.24 -15.87 16.80
CA ARG A 69 2.03 -15.78 17.61
C ARG A 69 1.36 -17.17 17.73
N LYS A 70 1.10 -17.58 18.97
CA LYS A 70 0.36 -18.82 19.20
C LYS A 70 -1.15 -18.59 19.05
N ALA A 71 -1.79 -19.52 18.36
CA ALA A 71 -3.23 -19.55 18.16
C ALA A 71 -3.82 -20.81 18.79
N THR A 72 -5.08 -20.76 19.22
CA THR A 72 -5.80 -21.88 19.80
C THR A 72 -6.97 -22.32 18.93
N ALA A 73 -7.39 -23.59 19.08
CA ALA A 73 -8.57 -24.07 18.37
C ALA A 73 -9.84 -23.29 18.73
N ASP A 74 -9.93 -22.78 19.95
CA ASP A 74 -11.12 -22.04 20.40
C ASP A 74 -11.23 -20.66 19.74
N ASP A 75 -10.10 -20.01 19.42
CA ASP A 75 -10.10 -18.77 18.62
C ASP A 75 -10.78 -19.01 17.27
N PHE A 76 -10.41 -20.09 16.58
CA PHE A 76 -10.96 -20.42 15.27
C PHE A 76 -12.39 -20.95 15.31
N LYS A 77 -12.77 -21.70 16.35
CA LYS A 77 -14.18 -22.09 16.58
C LYS A 77 -15.08 -20.86 16.74
N ALA A 78 -14.62 -19.85 17.48
CA ALA A 78 -15.38 -18.62 17.65
C ALA A 78 -15.58 -17.89 16.31
N VAL A 79 -14.56 -17.85 15.45
CA VAL A 79 -14.68 -17.27 14.10
C VAL A 79 -15.64 -18.08 13.23
N GLN A 80 -15.55 -19.41 13.22
CA GLN A 80 -16.48 -20.26 12.47
C GLN A 80 -17.93 -20.09 12.94
N ALA A 81 -18.17 -20.05 14.26
CA ALA A 81 -19.51 -19.82 14.81
C ALA A 81 -20.11 -18.49 14.36
N ARG A 82 -19.30 -17.42 14.40
CA ARG A 82 -19.69 -16.10 13.90
C ARG A 82 -19.98 -16.12 12.39
N LEU A 83 -19.12 -16.76 11.62
CA LEU A 83 -19.30 -16.88 10.18
C LEU A 83 -20.56 -17.69 9.83
N LYS A 84 -20.78 -18.81 10.54
CA LYS A 84 -21.98 -19.62 10.36
C LYS A 84 -23.26 -18.83 10.65
N ALA A 85 -23.31 -18.11 11.77
CA ALA A 85 -24.46 -17.27 12.11
C ALA A 85 -24.72 -16.18 11.06
N PHE A 86 -23.65 -15.64 10.48
CA PHE A 86 -23.74 -14.64 9.41
C PHE A 86 -24.31 -15.25 8.11
N VAL A 87 -23.85 -16.45 7.73
CA VAL A 87 -24.38 -17.19 6.57
C VAL A 87 -25.85 -17.56 6.80
N ASP A 88 -26.17 -18.11 7.99
CA ASP A 88 -27.54 -18.53 8.34
C ASP A 88 -28.54 -17.35 8.34
N SER A 89 -28.06 -16.14 8.59
CA SER A 89 -28.89 -14.90 8.51
C SER A 89 -29.21 -14.45 7.08
N GLY A 90 -28.60 -15.06 6.06
CA GLY A 90 -28.73 -14.66 4.66
C GLY A 90 -27.96 -13.38 4.30
N GLN A 91 -27.15 -12.83 5.22
CA GLN A 91 -26.44 -11.56 5.06
C GLN A 91 -24.95 -11.79 4.77
N LEU A 92 -24.62 -12.41 3.65
CA LEU A 92 -23.22 -12.64 3.29
C LEU A 92 -22.44 -11.39 2.91
N GLY A 93 -23.16 -10.30 2.55
CA GLY A 93 -22.54 -8.99 2.28
C GLY A 93 -21.35 -9.06 1.32
N PRO A 94 -20.19 -8.48 1.71
CA PRO A 94 -19.00 -8.42 0.84
C PRO A 94 -18.39 -9.78 0.53
N PHE A 95 -18.79 -10.87 1.22
CA PHE A 95 -18.31 -12.22 0.98
C PHE A 95 -19.11 -12.97 -0.11
N THR A 96 -20.04 -12.33 -0.78
CA THR A 96 -20.90 -12.94 -1.81
C THR A 96 -20.14 -13.47 -3.02
N ASN A 97 -18.96 -12.98 -3.32
CA ASN A 97 -18.15 -13.49 -4.43
C ASN A 97 -17.85 -14.97 -4.22
N ALA A 98 -17.31 -15.34 -3.05
CA ALA A 98 -17.06 -16.72 -2.70
C ALA A 98 -18.35 -17.57 -2.67
N TYR A 99 -19.45 -16.99 -2.24
CA TYR A 99 -20.75 -17.64 -2.23
C TYR A 99 -21.28 -17.95 -3.63
N PHE A 100 -21.24 -16.98 -4.54
CA PHE A 100 -21.68 -17.19 -5.92
C PHE A 100 -20.83 -18.18 -6.69
N LEU A 101 -19.54 -18.16 -6.44
CA LEU A 101 -18.60 -19.04 -7.13
C LEU A 101 -18.65 -20.47 -6.61
N GLY A 102 -19.17 -20.68 -5.38
CA GLY A 102 -19.41 -22.01 -4.83
C GLY A 102 -18.17 -22.90 -4.75
N GLY A 103 -17.00 -22.32 -4.50
CA GLY A 103 -15.74 -23.03 -4.54
C GLY A 103 -15.11 -23.02 -5.93
N HIS A 104 -14.91 -21.83 -6.52
CA HIS A 104 -14.27 -21.69 -7.82
C HIS A 104 -12.89 -22.38 -7.83
N PRO A 105 -12.53 -23.12 -8.90
CA PRO A 105 -11.27 -23.87 -8.96
C PRO A 105 -10.01 -23.02 -8.91
N ALA A 106 -10.12 -21.69 -9.08
CA ALA A 106 -9.02 -20.75 -8.88
C ALA A 106 -8.78 -20.37 -7.42
N TYR A 107 -9.58 -20.84 -6.46
CA TYR A 107 -9.26 -20.74 -5.03
C TYR A 107 -8.39 -21.93 -4.63
N TYR A 108 -7.11 -21.65 -4.31
CA TYR A 108 -6.10 -22.69 -4.04
C TYR A 108 -5.89 -23.00 -2.56
N LEU A 109 -6.36 -22.14 -1.66
CA LEU A 109 -6.22 -22.35 -0.22
C LEU A 109 -7.10 -23.50 0.25
N ASP A 110 -6.55 -24.36 1.11
CA ASP A 110 -7.34 -25.36 1.83
C ASP A 110 -8.30 -24.71 2.84
N PRO A 111 -9.27 -25.45 3.38
CA PRO A 111 -10.24 -24.89 4.33
C PRO A 111 -9.60 -24.27 5.57
N GLU A 112 -8.51 -24.85 6.08
CA GLU A 112 -7.80 -24.36 7.25
C GLU A 112 -7.11 -23.01 6.99
N ALA A 113 -6.45 -22.87 5.85
CA ALA A 113 -5.84 -21.59 5.43
C ALA A 113 -6.92 -20.51 5.18
N ASN A 114 -8.05 -20.89 4.58
CA ASN A 114 -9.20 -19.99 4.43
C ASN A 114 -9.74 -19.52 5.79
N LEU A 115 -9.80 -20.40 6.79
CA LEU A 115 -10.24 -20.04 8.14
C LEU A 115 -9.24 -19.09 8.82
N VAL A 116 -7.94 -19.37 8.72
CA VAL A 116 -6.88 -18.48 9.24
C VAL A 116 -6.98 -17.10 8.61
N ALA A 117 -7.01 -17.03 7.28
CA ALA A 117 -7.09 -15.76 6.55
C ALA A 117 -8.37 -14.98 6.88
N THR A 118 -9.51 -15.66 7.01
CA THR A 118 -10.79 -15.03 7.42
C THR A 118 -10.73 -14.48 8.84
N ALA A 119 -10.11 -15.19 9.79
CA ALA A 119 -9.93 -14.72 11.15
C ALA A 119 -9.06 -13.45 11.19
N HIS A 120 -7.96 -13.45 10.45
CA HIS A 120 -7.03 -12.32 10.37
C HIS A 120 -7.61 -11.13 9.60
N TYR A 121 -8.44 -11.36 8.58
CA TYR A 121 -9.25 -10.30 7.93
C TYR A 121 -10.11 -9.54 8.96
N LEU A 122 -10.82 -10.27 9.83
CA LEU A 122 -11.65 -9.67 10.86
C LEU A 122 -10.83 -8.94 11.95
N GLU A 123 -9.62 -9.41 12.24
CA GLU A 123 -8.70 -8.75 13.15
C GLU A 123 -8.14 -7.46 12.52
N ALA A 124 -7.75 -7.51 11.24
CA ALA A 124 -7.25 -6.36 10.49
C ALA A 124 -8.21 -5.17 10.51
N LEU A 125 -9.55 -5.41 10.48
CA LEU A 125 -10.56 -4.35 10.62
C LEU A 125 -10.41 -3.54 11.92
N ARG A 126 -9.92 -4.16 13.00
CA ARG A 126 -9.70 -3.48 14.29
C ARG A 126 -8.34 -2.81 14.34
N VAL A 127 -7.32 -3.48 13.81
CA VAL A 127 -5.94 -2.96 13.85
C VAL A 127 -5.78 -1.74 12.95
N GLN A 128 -6.41 -1.71 11.79
CA GLN A 128 -6.38 -0.54 10.91
C GLN A 128 -6.98 0.72 11.58
N VAL A 129 -7.97 0.54 12.47
CA VAL A 129 -8.52 1.65 13.28
C VAL A 129 -7.46 2.21 14.25
N ASN A 130 -6.63 1.34 14.84
CA ASN A 130 -5.55 1.79 15.73
C ASN A 130 -4.47 2.56 14.93
N ALA A 131 -4.12 2.12 13.74
CA ALA A 131 -3.23 2.87 12.85
C ALA A 131 -3.82 4.24 12.47
N ALA A 132 -5.11 4.29 12.12
CA ALA A 132 -5.81 5.55 11.84
C ALA A 132 -5.84 6.50 13.05
N LYS A 133 -6.09 5.98 14.26
CA LYS A 133 -6.03 6.76 15.51
C LYS A 133 -4.63 7.30 15.78
N ALA A 134 -3.59 6.50 15.57
CA ALA A 134 -2.21 6.96 15.73
C ALA A 134 -1.89 8.11 14.77
N MET A 135 -2.28 8.01 13.49
CA MET A 135 -2.14 9.13 12.56
C MET A 135 -2.88 10.38 13.02
N ALA A 136 -4.07 10.22 13.58
CA ALA A 136 -4.88 11.33 14.09
C ALA A 136 -4.28 12.03 15.32
N VAL A 137 -3.39 11.38 16.08
CA VAL A 137 -2.69 12.02 17.21
C VAL A 137 -1.98 13.30 16.80
N PHE A 138 -1.27 13.26 15.66
CA PHE A 138 -0.60 14.44 15.09
C PHE A 138 -1.38 15.06 13.94
N GLY A 139 -2.11 14.25 13.19
CA GLY A 139 -2.84 14.66 11.99
C GLY A 139 -4.23 15.25 12.25
N ALA A 140 -4.70 15.27 13.49
CA ALA A 140 -6.04 15.64 13.92
C ALA A 140 -7.14 14.70 13.42
N LYS A 141 -7.02 14.19 12.21
CA LYS A 141 -7.95 13.21 11.60
C LYS A 141 -7.23 12.29 10.61
N ASN A 142 -7.90 11.19 10.25
CA ASN A 142 -7.59 10.32 9.13
C ASN A 142 -8.92 9.92 8.45
N PRO A 143 -9.05 9.91 7.12
CA PRO A 143 -8.08 10.34 6.12
C PRO A 143 -7.95 11.88 6.03
N HIS A 144 -7.03 12.32 5.18
CA HIS A 144 -6.73 13.74 4.93
C HIS A 144 -6.31 14.52 6.18
N PRO A 145 -5.15 14.19 6.78
CA PRO A 145 -4.65 14.88 7.97
C PRO A 145 -4.51 16.39 7.74
N GLN A 146 -4.82 17.16 8.77
CA GLN A 146 -4.92 18.63 8.71
C GLN A 146 -3.71 19.36 9.31
N PHE A 147 -2.62 18.68 9.57
CA PHE A 147 -1.44 19.25 10.24
C PHE A 147 -0.36 19.77 9.29
N LEU A 148 -0.45 19.47 7.99
CA LEU A 148 0.54 19.84 6.99
C LEU A 148 0.32 21.28 6.51
N ILE A 149 1.34 22.12 6.65
CA ILE A 149 1.40 23.46 6.08
C ILE A 149 2.75 23.65 5.37
N PRO A 150 2.85 24.51 4.34
CA PRO A 150 4.15 24.85 3.77
C PRO A 150 5.09 25.42 4.86
N GLY A 151 6.28 24.83 4.97
CA GLY A 151 7.30 25.21 5.96
C GLY A 151 7.18 24.53 7.31
N GLY A 152 6.20 23.64 7.56
CA GLY A 152 6.10 23.00 8.87
C GLY A 152 4.89 22.12 9.13
N VAL A 153 4.51 22.05 10.39
CA VAL A 153 3.33 21.34 10.91
C VAL A 153 2.62 22.22 11.95
N THR A 154 1.31 22.02 12.14
CA THR A 154 0.48 22.80 13.07
C THR A 154 0.12 22.05 14.36
N CYS A 155 0.59 20.82 14.55
CA CYS A 155 0.19 19.95 15.65
C CYS A 155 0.96 20.20 16.98
N TYR A 156 1.34 21.43 17.27
CA TYR A 156 2.16 21.77 18.45
C TYR A 156 1.48 21.37 19.76
N GLU A 157 0.16 21.44 19.85
CA GLU A 157 -0.62 21.03 21.04
C GLU A 157 -0.57 19.51 21.28
N SER A 158 -0.26 18.74 20.26
CA SER A 158 -0.10 17.28 20.35
C SER A 158 1.32 16.84 20.71
N LEU A 159 2.25 17.76 20.90
CA LEU A 159 3.65 17.43 21.22
C LEU A 159 3.88 17.36 22.75
N THR A 160 3.03 16.61 23.44
CA THR A 160 3.19 16.31 24.86
C THR A 160 3.68 14.87 25.07
N PRO A 161 4.35 14.56 26.21
CA PRO A 161 4.78 13.20 26.51
C PRO A 161 3.65 12.17 26.43
N GLU A 162 2.43 12.54 26.88
CA GLU A 162 1.25 11.68 26.89
C GLU A 162 0.78 11.36 25.47
N ARG A 163 0.73 12.36 24.58
CA ARG A 163 0.31 12.18 23.19
C ARG A 163 1.35 11.41 22.39
N ILE A 164 2.64 11.66 22.62
CA ILE A 164 3.75 10.89 22.03
C ILE A 164 3.68 9.43 22.47
N LYS A 165 3.39 9.19 23.76
CA LYS A 165 3.20 7.83 24.29
C LYS A 165 1.98 7.15 23.64
N GLU A 166 0.86 7.83 23.52
CA GLU A 166 -0.33 7.32 22.84
C GLU A 166 -0.04 6.92 21.38
N PHE A 167 0.62 7.79 20.62
CA PHE A 167 1.07 7.48 19.26
C PHE A 167 1.92 6.22 19.24
N ARG A 168 2.92 6.14 20.12
CA ARG A 168 3.83 5.00 20.20
C ARG A 168 3.11 3.70 20.53
N ASP A 169 2.19 3.71 21.48
CA ASP A 169 1.46 2.51 21.89
C ASP A 169 0.57 1.99 20.75
N LEU A 170 -0.11 2.86 20.04
CA LEU A 170 -0.93 2.52 18.87
C LEU A 170 -0.06 2.01 17.69
N TYR A 171 1.05 2.67 17.42
CA TYR A 171 2.03 2.26 16.44
C TYR A 171 2.57 0.85 16.71
N LEU A 172 2.97 0.57 17.96
CA LEU A 172 3.50 -0.74 18.33
C LEU A 172 2.48 -1.86 18.18
N GLN A 173 1.19 -1.59 18.42
CA GLN A 173 0.11 -2.55 18.17
C GLN A 173 -0.02 -2.85 16.67
N ALA A 174 -0.03 -1.82 15.82
CA ALA A 174 -0.09 -2.01 14.37
C ALA A 174 1.14 -2.74 13.84
N ARG A 175 2.33 -2.36 14.30
CA ARG A 175 3.60 -3.03 13.95
C ARG A 175 3.59 -4.50 14.32
N LYS A 176 3.17 -4.83 15.55
CA LYS A 176 3.07 -6.23 16.01
C LYS A 176 2.15 -7.06 15.11
N PHE A 177 1.00 -6.52 14.72
CA PHE A 177 0.11 -7.20 13.79
C PHE A 177 0.78 -7.44 12.43
N ILE A 178 1.50 -6.46 11.90
CA ILE A 178 2.21 -6.60 10.62
C ILE A 178 3.26 -7.71 10.71
N GLU A 179 4.10 -7.69 11.74
CA GLU A 179 5.19 -8.66 11.89
C GLU A 179 4.68 -10.08 12.18
N GLU A 180 3.64 -10.20 13.00
CA GLU A 180 3.18 -11.51 13.50
C GLU A 180 2.00 -12.09 12.69
N VAL A 181 1.32 -11.30 11.87
CA VAL A 181 0.11 -11.74 11.17
C VAL A 181 0.15 -11.41 9.67
N TYR A 182 0.28 -10.14 9.32
CA TYR A 182 0.18 -9.72 7.93
C TYR A 182 1.29 -10.32 7.04
N ILE A 183 2.55 -10.24 7.46
CA ILE A 183 3.67 -10.81 6.68
C ILE A 183 3.55 -12.34 6.56
N PRO A 184 3.28 -13.10 7.64
CA PRO A 184 2.99 -14.54 7.53
C PRO A 184 1.86 -14.88 6.59
N ASP A 185 0.72 -14.18 6.64
CA ASP A 185 -0.41 -14.42 5.75
C ASP A 185 -0.08 -14.10 4.29
N LEU A 186 0.63 -12.99 4.06
CA LEU A 186 1.09 -12.62 2.72
C LEU A 186 1.95 -13.74 2.11
N LEU A 187 2.89 -14.29 2.88
CA LEU A 187 3.76 -15.38 2.44
C LEU A 187 2.98 -16.68 2.22
N LEU A 188 2.00 -16.99 3.06
CA LEU A 188 1.11 -18.15 2.89
C LEU A 188 0.34 -18.06 1.58
N VAL A 189 -0.33 -16.92 1.33
CA VAL A 189 -1.09 -16.67 0.11
C VAL A 189 -0.18 -16.68 -1.11
N ALA A 190 0.91 -15.92 -1.11
CA ALA A 190 1.86 -15.87 -2.22
C ALA A 190 2.45 -17.26 -2.53
N GLY A 191 2.68 -18.09 -1.51
CA GLY A 191 3.13 -19.47 -1.66
C GLY A 191 2.13 -20.37 -2.38
N ALA A 192 0.84 -20.19 -2.12
CA ALA A 192 -0.24 -20.95 -2.75
C ALA A 192 -0.52 -20.50 -4.19
N TYR A 193 -0.38 -19.20 -4.49
CA TYR A 193 -0.74 -18.58 -5.77
C TYR A 193 0.48 -18.18 -6.61
N LYS A 194 1.56 -18.93 -6.56
CA LYS A 194 2.83 -18.62 -7.27
C LYS A 194 2.66 -18.44 -8.78
N ASP A 195 1.80 -19.23 -9.40
CA ASP A 195 1.51 -19.21 -10.82
C ASP A 195 0.81 -17.91 -11.26
N TRP A 196 0.09 -17.26 -10.35
CA TRP A 196 -0.57 -15.98 -10.65
C TRP A 196 0.42 -14.84 -10.89
N ALA A 197 1.65 -14.95 -10.41
CA ALA A 197 2.71 -13.99 -10.71
C ALA A 197 3.03 -13.87 -12.22
N ALA A 198 2.68 -14.88 -13.01
CA ALA A 198 2.83 -14.86 -14.47
C ALA A 198 1.61 -14.25 -15.19
N LEU A 199 0.49 -14.03 -14.50
CA LEU A 199 -0.73 -13.47 -15.07
C LEU A 199 -0.71 -11.95 -14.98
N GLY A 200 -0.95 -11.26 -16.09
CA GLY A 200 -1.05 -9.81 -16.11
C GLY A 200 0.23 -9.07 -15.69
N CYS A 201 1.40 -9.64 -16.00
CA CYS A 201 2.68 -8.99 -15.72
C CYS A 201 2.76 -7.61 -16.36
N GLY A 202 3.27 -6.63 -15.63
CA GLY A 202 3.57 -5.29 -16.11
C GLY A 202 4.82 -5.23 -17.01
N CYS A 203 5.33 -4.02 -17.23
CA CYS A 203 6.46 -3.78 -18.12
C CYS A 203 7.82 -4.21 -17.56
N ARG A 204 7.90 -4.65 -16.31
CA ARG A 204 9.11 -5.05 -15.59
C ARG A 204 10.19 -3.97 -15.49
N ASN A 205 9.82 -2.72 -15.73
CA ASN A 205 10.64 -1.56 -15.44
C ASN A 205 10.02 -0.88 -14.22
N PHE A 206 10.83 -0.53 -13.23
CA PHE A 206 10.35 0.03 -11.97
C PHE A 206 11.05 1.35 -11.68
N MET A 207 10.30 2.33 -11.20
CA MET A 207 10.83 3.65 -10.86
C MET A 207 10.31 4.10 -9.49
N ALA A 208 11.21 4.53 -8.63
CA ALA A 208 10.90 5.10 -7.33
C ALA A 208 11.49 6.50 -7.18
N PHE A 209 10.71 7.42 -6.61
CA PHE A 209 11.15 8.78 -6.29
C PHE A 209 11.85 8.88 -4.93
N GLY A 210 11.85 7.78 -4.17
CA GLY A 210 12.32 7.77 -2.79
C GLY A 210 11.33 8.39 -1.81
N GLU A 211 11.43 8.00 -0.54
CA GLU A 211 10.58 8.50 0.53
C GLU A 211 11.33 8.67 1.85
N PHE A 212 10.68 9.30 2.80
CA PHE A 212 11.20 9.67 4.11
C PHE A 212 12.40 10.62 4.02
N PRO A 213 12.18 11.92 3.71
CA PRO A 213 13.25 12.92 3.69
C PRO A 213 14.05 12.93 4.99
N GLU A 214 15.37 13.03 4.86
CA GLU A 214 16.23 13.32 5.99
C GLU A 214 16.06 14.79 6.44
N VAL A 215 16.33 15.07 7.70
CA VAL A 215 16.30 16.43 8.22
C VAL A 215 17.28 17.33 7.46
N GLY A 216 16.77 18.46 6.95
CA GLY A 216 17.53 19.38 6.10
C GLY A 216 17.76 18.87 4.67
N GLY A 217 17.13 17.76 4.30
CA GLY A 217 17.17 17.17 2.97
C GLY A 217 15.84 17.13 2.25
N GLU A 218 14.82 17.84 2.73
CA GLU A 218 13.45 17.73 2.25
C GLU A 218 13.30 18.09 0.76
N ARG A 219 14.11 19.03 0.27
CA ARG A 219 14.14 19.47 -1.13
C ARG A 219 15.10 18.67 -2.01
N ASP A 220 15.96 17.86 -1.41
CA ASP A 220 16.95 17.06 -2.11
C ASP A 220 16.48 15.61 -2.21
N ILE A 221 16.09 15.19 -3.41
CA ILE A 221 15.57 13.84 -3.65
C ILE A 221 16.60 12.75 -3.32
N THR A 222 17.89 13.06 -3.31
CA THR A 222 18.96 12.11 -2.97
C THR A 222 19.09 11.89 -1.46
N LYS A 223 18.53 12.80 -0.65
CA LYS A 223 18.49 12.74 0.82
C LYS A 223 17.19 12.15 1.31
N ARG A 224 16.94 10.91 0.93
CA ARG A 224 15.80 10.10 1.33
C ARG A 224 16.30 8.85 2.03
N TRP A 225 15.58 8.40 3.07
CA TRP A 225 15.87 7.14 3.72
C TRP A 225 15.66 5.96 2.75
N LEU A 226 14.52 5.91 2.05
CA LEU A 226 14.35 5.09 0.85
C LEU A 226 14.76 5.95 -0.35
N LYS A 227 15.86 5.61 -0.98
CA LYS A 227 16.43 6.43 -2.06
C LYS A 227 15.69 6.24 -3.38
N PRO A 228 15.69 7.26 -4.27
CA PRO A 228 15.17 7.12 -5.61
C PRO A 228 16.04 6.20 -6.47
N GLY A 229 15.44 5.64 -7.52
CA GLY A 229 16.16 4.81 -8.48
C GLY A 229 15.24 4.22 -9.55
N VAL A 230 15.86 3.59 -10.54
CA VAL A 230 15.17 2.96 -11.66
C VAL A 230 15.76 1.57 -11.88
N LEU A 231 14.87 0.59 -12.10
CA LEU A 231 15.24 -0.78 -12.52
C LEU A 231 14.64 -1.03 -13.89
N LEU A 232 15.43 -1.57 -14.80
CA LEU A 232 15.01 -1.88 -16.17
C LEU A 232 15.09 -3.37 -16.43
N ASP A 233 14.22 -3.88 -17.30
CA ASP A 233 14.19 -5.26 -17.76
C ASP A 233 14.03 -6.32 -16.65
N GLY A 234 13.49 -5.95 -15.51
CA GLY A 234 13.36 -6.83 -14.34
C GLY A 234 14.69 -7.18 -13.65
N LYS A 235 15.76 -6.44 -13.93
CA LYS A 235 17.06 -6.64 -13.28
C LYS A 235 17.06 -6.03 -11.89
N LEU A 236 17.26 -6.87 -10.88
CA LEU A 236 17.23 -6.46 -9.46
C LEU A 236 18.63 -6.31 -8.84
N ASP A 237 19.68 -6.41 -9.64
CA ASP A 237 21.08 -6.38 -9.21
C ASP A 237 21.74 -5.02 -9.34
N ALA A 238 21.13 -4.09 -10.06
CA ALA A 238 21.69 -2.76 -10.31
C ALA A 238 20.61 -1.70 -10.49
N ALA A 239 20.34 -0.92 -9.44
CA ALA A 239 19.50 0.25 -9.55
C ALA A 239 20.26 1.40 -10.25
N LEU A 240 19.66 1.93 -11.30
CA LEU A 240 20.17 3.12 -12.01
C LEU A 240 19.77 4.38 -11.22
N PRO A 241 20.57 5.46 -11.31
CA PRO A 241 20.19 6.75 -10.77
C PRO A 241 18.89 7.26 -11.41
N PHE A 242 18.03 7.83 -10.58
CA PHE A 242 16.82 8.50 -11.05
C PHE A 242 17.18 9.90 -11.61
N ASP A 243 16.65 10.23 -12.79
CA ASP A 243 16.79 11.53 -13.44
C ASP A 243 15.40 12.04 -13.86
N ALA A 244 14.92 13.08 -13.21
CA ALA A 244 13.61 13.68 -13.51
C ALA A 244 13.54 14.28 -14.93
N GLY A 245 14.67 14.68 -15.52
CA GLY A 245 14.75 15.19 -16.88
C GLY A 245 14.39 14.17 -17.97
N LYS A 246 14.39 12.86 -17.60
CA LYS A 246 14.01 11.77 -18.50
C LYS A 246 12.51 11.50 -18.53
N ILE A 247 11.71 12.20 -17.73
CA ILE A 247 10.27 12.04 -17.73
C ILE A 247 9.64 12.91 -18.81
N ALA A 248 8.88 12.28 -19.71
CA ALA A 248 8.08 12.97 -20.70
C ALA A 248 6.62 12.50 -20.65
N GLU A 249 5.68 13.41 -20.84
CA GLU A 249 4.25 13.16 -20.88
C GLU A 249 3.77 13.11 -22.32
N HIS A 250 3.19 11.99 -22.74
CA HIS A 250 2.58 11.81 -24.05
C HIS A 250 1.08 12.12 -24.00
N VAL A 251 0.58 12.85 -24.99
CA VAL A 251 -0.84 13.28 -25.07
C VAL A 251 -1.56 12.78 -26.32
N ARG A 252 -0.91 11.98 -27.16
CA ARG A 252 -1.48 11.50 -28.43
C ARG A 252 -2.89 10.93 -28.33
N HIS A 253 -3.16 10.16 -27.28
CA HIS A 253 -4.44 9.53 -27.04
C HIS A 253 -5.28 10.24 -25.96
N SER A 254 -4.87 11.44 -25.57
CA SER A 254 -5.55 12.24 -24.58
C SER A 254 -6.23 13.45 -25.21
N TRP A 255 -7.25 13.99 -24.55
CA TRP A 255 -7.99 15.16 -25.04
C TRP A 255 -7.24 16.47 -24.81
N TYR A 256 -6.02 16.55 -25.38
CA TYR A 256 -5.19 17.75 -25.38
C TYR A 256 -4.69 18.07 -26.80
N GLU A 257 -4.38 19.33 -27.08
CA GLU A 257 -3.75 19.73 -28.32
C GLU A 257 -2.33 19.17 -28.45
N GLY A 258 -1.92 18.86 -29.69
CA GLY A 258 -0.60 18.35 -30.01
C GLY A 258 -0.51 16.82 -29.91
N GLU A 259 0.64 16.29 -30.33
CA GLU A 259 0.96 14.87 -30.33
C GLU A 259 2.33 14.58 -29.73
N GLU A 260 3.17 15.60 -29.59
CA GLU A 260 4.53 15.47 -29.11
C GLU A 260 4.59 15.24 -27.60
N ALA A 261 5.51 14.38 -27.18
CA ALA A 261 5.84 14.22 -25.78
C ALA A 261 6.59 15.46 -25.26
N ARG A 262 6.25 15.91 -24.06
CA ARG A 262 6.87 17.06 -23.41
C ARG A 262 7.25 16.74 -21.98
N ALA A 263 8.32 17.39 -21.50
CA ALA A 263 8.63 17.36 -20.08
C ALA A 263 7.48 18.01 -19.26
N PRO A 264 7.16 17.51 -18.06
CA PRO A 264 6.03 18.03 -17.27
C PRO A 264 6.09 19.53 -16.98
N TYR A 265 7.29 20.10 -16.94
CA TYR A 265 7.53 21.52 -16.66
C TYR A 265 7.61 22.42 -17.90
N ASP A 266 7.67 21.85 -19.13
CA ASP A 266 7.82 22.62 -20.37
C ASP A 266 6.49 22.88 -21.08
N GLY A 267 5.42 22.30 -20.61
CA GLY A 267 4.21 22.19 -21.38
C GLY A 267 3.03 22.96 -20.84
N GLU A 268 2.59 24.00 -21.54
CA GLU A 268 1.20 24.43 -21.48
C GLU A 268 0.33 23.34 -22.10
N THR A 269 -0.54 22.70 -21.28
CA THR A 269 -1.52 21.71 -21.76
C THR A 269 -2.82 22.42 -22.11
N LYS A 270 -3.25 22.33 -23.37
CA LYS A 270 -4.51 22.92 -23.84
C LYS A 270 -5.55 21.82 -24.02
N PRO A 271 -6.68 21.86 -23.30
CA PRO A 271 -7.76 20.90 -23.48
C PRO A 271 -8.30 20.91 -24.91
N ALA A 272 -8.50 19.75 -25.49
CA ALA A 272 -9.06 19.54 -26.82
C ALA A 272 -9.97 18.32 -26.81
N PHE A 273 -11.14 18.46 -26.16
CA PHE A 273 -12.14 17.38 -26.08
C PHE A 273 -12.73 17.12 -27.45
N THR A 274 -12.68 15.89 -27.92
CA THR A 274 -13.28 15.47 -29.18
C THR A 274 -14.69 14.94 -28.96
N ARG A 275 -14.82 13.76 -28.34
CA ARG A 275 -16.11 13.17 -27.92
C ARG A 275 -15.88 11.94 -27.03
N MET A 276 -16.89 11.58 -26.25
CA MET A 276 -16.94 10.27 -25.61
C MET A 276 -17.08 9.17 -26.66
N GLY A 277 -16.30 8.08 -26.51
CA GLY A 277 -16.29 6.98 -27.48
C GLY A 277 -15.41 7.21 -28.71
N ASP A 278 -14.61 8.28 -28.75
CA ASP A 278 -13.52 8.42 -29.72
C ASP A 278 -12.49 7.32 -29.46
N THR A 279 -12.07 6.63 -30.51
CA THR A 279 -11.11 5.51 -30.40
C THR A 279 -9.66 5.98 -30.43
N ASP A 280 -9.41 7.18 -30.90
CA ASP A 280 -8.06 7.75 -30.99
C ASP A 280 -7.72 8.57 -29.73
N ARG A 281 -8.67 9.44 -29.27
CA ARG A 281 -8.55 10.20 -28.02
C ARG A 281 -9.66 9.81 -27.07
N TYR A 282 -9.31 9.17 -25.98
CA TYR A 282 -10.30 8.52 -25.10
C TYR A 282 -10.13 8.85 -23.61
N SER A 283 -9.18 9.71 -23.24
CA SER A 283 -8.88 9.98 -21.83
C SER A 283 -8.41 11.41 -21.62
N TRP A 284 -8.60 11.93 -20.40
CA TRP A 284 -7.91 13.13 -19.89
C TRP A 284 -6.53 12.82 -19.30
N LEU A 285 -6.16 11.55 -19.16
CA LEU A 285 -4.88 11.15 -18.60
C LEU A 285 -3.78 11.28 -19.66
N LYS A 286 -2.69 11.91 -19.31
CA LYS A 286 -1.45 11.86 -20.07
C LYS A 286 -0.74 10.53 -19.79
N ALA A 287 0.06 10.06 -20.73
CA ALA A 287 0.85 8.83 -20.59
C ALA A 287 2.31 9.17 -20.31
N PRO A 288 2.76 9.20 -19.05
CA PRO A 288 4.16 9.48 -18.73
C PRO A 288 5.05 8.30 -19.14
N ARG A 289 6.27 8.64 -19.55
CA ARG A 289 7.32 7.68 -19.88
C ARG A 289 8.63 8.15 -19.28
N TYR A 290 9.48 7.22 -18.88
CA TYR A 290 10.84 7.46 -18.45
C TYR A 290 11.79 7.03 -19.56
N ASP A 291 12.52 7.97 -20.16
CA ASP A 291 13.42 7.72 -21.31
C ASP A 291 12.70 6.93 -22.43
N GLY A 292 11.45 7.30 -22.74
CA GLY A 292 10.58 6.63 -23.71
C GLY A 292 9.95 5.30 -23.25
N LEU A 293 10.34 4.77 -22.09
CA LEU A 293 9.88 3.49 -21.56
C LEU A 293 8.69 3.64 -20.62
N ALA A 294 7.77 2.69 -20.66
CA ALA A 294 6.79 2.51 -19.60
C ALA A 294 7.49 2.00 -18.34
N VAL A 295 7.14 2.55 -17.18
CA VAL A 295 7.67 2.12 -15.88
C VAL A 295 6.52 1.98 -14.89
N GLU A 296 6.66 1.00 -14.01
CA GLU A 296 5.78 0.82 -12.87
C GLU A 296 6.28 1.67 -11.69
N THR A 297 5.36 2.35 -11.03
CA THR A 297 5.64 3.16 -9.83
C THR A 297 4.76 2.69 -8.68
N GLY A 298 5.14 3.01 -7.47
CA GLY A 298 4.36 2.69 -6.27
C GLY A 298 5.11 1.82 -5.27
N PRO A 299 4.41 1.17 -4.32
CA PRO A 299 5.03 0.44 -3.22
C PRO A 299 6.00 -0.67 -3.67
N LEU A 300 5.60 -1.47 -4.67
CA LEU A 300 6.47 -2.53 -5.20
C LEU A 300 7.76 -1.95 -5.78
N ALA A 301 7.65 -0.92 -6.63
CA ALA A 301 8.82 -0.26 -7.22
C ALA A 301 9.75 0.30 -6.14
N GLN A 302 9.20 0.92 -5.09
CA GLN A 302 9.98 1.47 -3.98
C GLN A 302 10.75 0.38 -3.24
N VAL A 303 10.11 -0.77 -2.94
CA VAL A 303 10.76 -1.90 -2.26
C VAL A 303 11.81 -2.55 -3.15
N LEU A 304 11.52 -2.78 -4.43
CA LEU A 304 12.48 -3.39 -5.37
C LEU A 304 13.72 -2.51 -5.59
N VAL A 305 13.53 -1.20 -5.72
CA VAL A 305 14.65 -0.25 -5.83
C VAL A 305 15.50 -0.25 -4.55
N ALA A 306 14.86 -0.23 -3.38
CA ALA A 306 15.56 -0.31 -2.10
C ALA A 306 16.34 -1.63 -1.95
N TYR A 307 15.75 -2.76 -2.35
CA TYR A 307 16.41 -4.06 -2.38
C TYR A 307 17.66 -4.04 -3.26
N ALA A 308 17.52 -3.57 -4.52
CA ALA A 308 18.63 -3.50 -5.47
C ALA A 308 19.76 -2.55 -5.00
N GLN A 309 19.44 -1.59 -4.15
CA GLN A 309 20.42 -0.68 -3.52
C GLN A 309 21.05 -1.26 -2.23
N GLY A 310 20.67 -2.46 -1.81
CA GLY A 310 21.16 -3.10 -0.58
C GLY A 310 20.70 -2.39 0.69
N HIS A 311 19.49 -1.83 0.69
CA HIS A 311 18.94 -1.12 1.84
C HIS A 311 18.68 -2.09 3.02
N ALA A 312 19.21 -1.78 4.19
CA ALA A 312 19.22 -2.69 5.35
C ALA A 312 17.83 -3.06 5.92
N ALA A 313 16.79 -2.34 5.55
CA ALA A 313 15.41 -2.60 6.00
C ALA A 313 14.58 -3.40 4.98
N VAL A 314 15.17 -3.86 3.87
CA VAL A 314 14.47 -4.58 2.80
C VAL A 314 15.17 -5.89 2.48
#